data_32c59b45e963d17e983355be013bb962
#
_entry.id   32c59b45e963d17e983355be013bb962
#
_cell.length_a   1.000
_cell.length_b   1.000
_cell.length_c   1.000
_cell.angle_alpha   90.00
_cell.angle_beta   90.00
_cell.angle_gamma   90.00
#
_symmetry.space_group_name_H-M   'P 1'
#
loop_
_entity.id
_entity.type
_entity.pdbx_description
1 polymer ?
#
loop_
_entity_poly.entity_id
_entity_poly.type
_entity_poly.pdbx_seq_one_letter_code
_entity_poly.pdbx_strand_id
1 'polypeptide(L)'
;MVRLTGGLIPSTMKKSHDSFTVLPVSTLPQLRDTQDAFDSVAVDYDGPRGNNELIQDMRSEMWRWLDATYPPGSRLVDLGCGTGLDAVRMAQLGHYITATDWSPQMVKRTSDRAERERLTDRVQAIALGAHQLSGLDGEGAYDGAYSNLGPLNCVPDLADVSCECARLLKPGGALVFTVIGRFCPWEIAHYLRQRRWARVKVRFARKVVPVSMNQHTIWTHYYGPREFYRAFEPHFALEHFRGLCVFAPPPYLTWVSERYPRWHERLWRLDRRVSGWPVIRGMGDHFLIVMRKR
;
A
#
# COMPACT_ATOMS: atom_id res chain seq x y z
N MET A 1 57.66 -13.58 -31.05
CA MET A 1 57.26 -13.08 -32.37
C MET A 1 55.97 -13.80 -32.77
N VAL A 2 54.80 -13.33 -32.39
CA VAL A 2 53.49 -13.80 -32.89
C VAL A 2 52.58 -12.58 -33.00
N ARG A 3 52.03 -12.39 -34.17
CA ARG A 3 51.24 -11.25 -34.61
C ARG A 3 49.84 -11.23 -34.03
N LEU A 4 49.40 -10.05 -33.60
CA LEU A 4 48.03 -9.68 -33.31
C LEU A 4 47.27 -9.45 -34.63
N THR A 5 46.17 -10.14 -34.85
CA THR A 5 45.20 -9.85 -35.91
C THR A 5 43.97 -9.16 -35.28
N GLY A 6 43.67 -7.95 -35.75
CA GLY A 6 42.55 -7.18 -35.36
C GLY A 6 41.23 -7.72 -35.95
N GLY A 7 40.19 -7.73 -35.15
CA GLY A 7 38.79 -7.95 -35.57
C GLY A 7 37.98 -6.65 -35.46
N LEU A 8 37.41 -6.21 -36.56
CA LEU A 8 36.56 -5.04 -36.72
C LEU A 8 35.25 -5.17 -35.91
N ILE A 9 34.94 -4.11 -35.21
CA ILE A 9 33.63 -3.90 -34.58
C ILE A 9 32.68 -3.30 -35.63
N PRO A 10 31.47 -3.84 -35.87
CA PRO A 10 30.47 -3.17 -36.68
C PRO A 10 29.78 -2.06 -35.88
N SER A 11 29.95 -0.85 -36.33
CA SER A 11 29.11 0.30 -35.88
C SER A 11 27.78 0.23 -36.60
N THR A 12 26.69 0.01 -35.90
CA THR A 12 25.36 0.59 -36.18
C THR A 12 24.41 0.25 -35.02
N MET A 13 24.42 1.06 -33.98
CA MET A 13 23.28 1.14 -33.08
C MET A 13 22.48 2.42 -33.43
N LYS A 14 21.35 2.23 -34.09
CA LYS A 14 20.33 3.27 -34.27
C LYS A 14 19.84 3.72 -32.88
N LYS A 15 19.98 5.02 -32.58
CA LYS A 15 19.34 5.67 -31.43
C LYS A 15 17.83 5.68 -31.68
N SER A 16 17.08 4.86 -30.94
CA SER A 16 15.67 5.09 -30.72
C SER A 16 15.52 6.03 -29.51
N HIS A 17 15.02 7.24 -29.77
CA HIS A 17 14.57 8.15 -28.72
C HIS A 17 13.22 7.64 -28.21
N ASP A 18 13.25 6.84 -27.15
CA ASP A 18 12.13 6.67 -26.25
C ASP A 18 12.67 6.77 -24.83
N SER A 19 12.72 8.01 -24.34
CA SER A 19 13.05 8.32 -22.96
C SER A 19 11.85 8.06 -22.05
N PHE A 20 11.48 6.80 -21.87
CA PHE A 20 10.73 6.38 -20.69
C PHE A 20 11.71 6.34 -19.53
N THR A 21 11.55 7.28 -18.60
CA THR A 21 12.25 7.24 -17.32
C THR A 21 11.72 6.02 -16.56
N VAL A 22 12.44 4.89 -16.68
CA VAL A 22 12.18 3.70 -15.86
C VAL A 22 12.41 4.11 -14.43
N LEU A 23 11.34 4.15 -13.63
CA LEU A 23 11.44 4.30 -12.19
C LEU A 23 12.28 3.13 -11.65
N PRO A 24 13.19 3.36 -10.69
CA PRO A 24 14.01 2.29 -10.18
C PRO A 24 13.12 1.25 -9.48
N VAL A 25 12.97 0.12 -10.10
CA VAL A 25 12.32 -1.08 -9.58
C VAL A 25 13.11 -1.57 -8.36
N SER A 26 12.43 -1.96 -7.28
CA SER A 26 13.08 -2.58 -6.12
C SER A 26 13.80 -3.86 -6.57
N THR A 27 15.04 -4.01 -6.14
CA THR A 27 15.84 -5.21 -6.44
C THR A 27 15.37 -6.39 -5.59
N LEU A 28 15.71 -7.63 -6.01
CA LEU A 28 15.44 -8.83 -5.19
C LEU A 28 15.98 -8.74 -3.75
N PRO A 29 17.19 -8.20 -3.50
CA PRO A 29 17.66 -7.94 -2.14
C PRO A 29 16.75 -6.99 -1.35
N GLN A 30 16.29 -5.92 -1.96
CA GLN A 30 15.38 -4.95 -1.29
C GLN A 30 14.03 -5.58 -0.93
N LEU A 31 13.51 -6.48 -1.77
CA LEU A 31 12.30 -7.22 -1.46
C LEU A 31 12.51 -8.17 -0.26
N ARG A 32 13.66 -8.84 -0.20
CA ARG A 32 14.03 -9.72 0.94
C ARG A 32 14.17 -8.92 2.24
N ASP A 33 14.91 -7.80 2.21
CA ASP A 33 15.03 -6.91 3.37
C ASP A 33 13.65 -6.51 3.92
N THR A 34 12.73 -6.18 3.01
CA THR A 34 11.36 -5.81 3.37
C THR A 34 10.57 -6.99 3.94
N GLN A 35 10.73 -8.19 3.38
CA GLN A 35 10.13 -9.42 3.90
C GLN A 35 10.64 -9.72 5.32
N ASP A 36 11.96 -9.73 5.51
CA ASP A 36 12.60 -9.99 6.80
C ASP A 36 12.17 -8.96 7.87
N ALA A 37 12.00 -7.70 7.44
CA ALA A 37 11.48 -6.65 8.32
C ALA A 37 10.08 -6.96 8.84
N PHE A 38 9.15 -7.33 7.96
CA PHE A 38 7.78 -7.69 8.35
C PHE A 38 7.70 -9.02 9.10
N ASP A 39 8.51 -10.01 8.74
CA ASP A 39 8.62 -11.26 9.50
C ASP A 39 9.06 -11.00 10.94
N SER A 40 10.02 -10.11 11.16
CA SER A 40 10.55 -9.79 12.48
C SER A 40 9.56 -9.15 13.44
N VAL A 41 8.54 -8.46 12.91
CA VAL A 41 7.53 -7.74 13.72
C VAL A 41 6.17 -8.43 13.77
N ALA A 42 5.97 -9.51 13.01
CA ALA A 42 4.65 -10.14 12.85
C ALA A 42 4.00 -10.56 14.19
N VAL A 43 4.81 -10.93 15.18
CA VAL A 43 4.32 -11.35 16.52
C VAL A 43 3.67 -10.19 17.26
N ASP A 44 4.29 -9.00 17.22
CA ASP A 44 3.88 -7.83 18.00
C ASP A 44 3.25 -6.74 17.13
N TYR A 45 2.95 -7.06 15.85
CA TYR A 45 2.47 -6.07 14.86
C TYR A 45 1.16 -5.41 15.29
N ASP A 46 0.26 -6.15 15.90
CA ASP A 46 -1.03 -5.64 16.42
C ASP A 46 -0.92 -5.00 17.81
N GLY A 47 0.29 -4.90 18.34
CA GLY A 47 0.54 -4.25 19.62
C GLY A 47 0.37 -2.73 19.57
N PRO A 48 0.59 -2.02 20.70
CA PRO A 48 0.30 -0.59 20.83
C PRO A 48 1.00 0.32 19.79
N ARG A 49 2.09 -0.15 19.19
CA ARG A 49 2.82 0.61 18.15
C ARG A 49 2.21 0.42 16.76
N GLY A 50 1.84 -0.82 16.41
CA GLY A 50 1.36 -1.18 15.08
C GLY A 50 -0.16 -1.07 14.92
N ASN A 51 -0.91 -0.97 16.04
CA ASN A 51 -2.37 -0.85 16.02
C ASN A 51 -2.88 0.18 17.07
N ASN A 52 -2.22 1.35 17.13
CA ASN A 52 -2.65 2.46 17.99
C ASN A 52 -3.95 3.10 17.48
N GLU A 53 -4.53 4.00 18.28
CA GLU A 53 -5.79 4.69 17.98
C GLU A 53 -5.79 5.38 16.60
N LEU A 54 -4.68 6.04 16.22
CA LEU A 54 -4.56 6.72 14.93
C LEU A 54 -4.61 5.75 13.75
N ILE A 55 -3.99 4.57 13.89
CA ILE A 55 -4.06 3.49 12.89
C ILE A 55 -5.47 2.92 12.83
N GLN A 56 -6.13 2.74 13.97
CA GLN A 56 -7.52 2.27 14.02
C GLN A 56 -8.50 3.25 13.36
N ASP A 57 -8.29 4.56 13.55
CA ASP A 57 -9.07 5.59 12.86
C ASP A 57 -8.90 5.52 11.34
N MET A 58 -7.66 5.40 10.84
CA MET A 58 -7.39 5.23 9.41
C MET A 58 -8.03 3.94 8.87
N ARG A 59 -7.91 2.84 9.62
CA ARG A 59 -8.52 1.55 9.28
C ARG A 59 -10.04 1.65 9.25
N SER A 60 -10.65 2.37 10.21
CA SER A 60 -12.11 2.59 10.25
C SER A 60 -12.61 3.35 9.01
N GLU A 61 -11.84 4.31 8.51
CA GLU A 61 -12.16 5.02 7.28
C GLU A 61 -12.06 4.11 6.06
N MET A 62 -11.01 3.28 5.98
CA MET A 62 -10.89 2.25 4.94
C MET A 62 -12.11 1.31 4.95
N TRP A 63 -12.49 0.80 6.13
CA TRP A 63 -13.65 -0.09 6.28
C TRP A 63 -14.94 0.52 5.78
N ARG A 64 -15.19 1.81 6.06
CA ARG A 64 -16.37 2.51 5.52
C ARG A 64 -16.40 2.48 3.99
N TRP A 65 -15.25 2.61 3.35
CA TRP A 65 -15.15 2.56 1.89
C TRP A 65 -15.30 1.14 1.36
N LEU A 66 -14.75 0.13 2.05
CA LEU A 66 -14.98 -1.27 1.70
C LEU A 66 -16.47 -1.63 1.78
N ASP A 67 -17.14 -1.26 2.88
CA ASP A 67 -18.58 -1.51 3.08
C ASP A 67 -19.45 -0.80 2.03
N ALA A 68 -19.06 0.40 1.61
CA ALA A 68 -19.78 1.15 0.58
C ALA A 68 -19.52 0.63 -0.85
N THR A 69 -18.37 -0.01 -1.07
CA THR A 69 -17.95 -0.45 -2.41
C THR A 69 -18.38 -1.88 -2.72
N TYR A 70 -18.32 -2.78 -1.73
CA TYR A 70 -18.54 -4.20 -1.93
C TYR A 70 -19.86 -4.69 -1.32
N PRO A 71 -20.78 -5.22 -2.13
CA PRO A 71 -21.98 -5.84 -1.62
C PRO A 71 -21.66 -7.11 -0.82
N PRO A 72 -22.48 -7.50 0.19
CA PRO A 72 -22.29 -8.73 0.94
C PRO A 72 -22.14 -9.97 0.03
N GLY A 73 -21.27 -10.89 0.41
CA GLY A 73 -20.98 -12.09 -0.38
C GLY A 73 -19.92 -11.90 -1.47
N SER A 74 -19.32 -10.72 -1.62
CA SER A 74 -18.26 -10.48 -2.60
C SER A 74 -17.03 -11.37 -2.34
N ARG A 75 -16.35 -11.75 -3.41
CA ARG A 75 -15.05 -12.42 -3.41
C ARG A 75 -13.97 -11.36 -3.61
N LEU A 76 -13.10 -11.18 -2.64
CA LEU A 76 -12.12 -10.09 -2.61
C LEU A 76 -10.70 -10.62 -2.44
N VAL A 77 -9.73 -9.87 -2.99
CA VAL A 77 -8.31 -10.08 -2.73
C VAL A 77 -7.82 -9.00 -1.77
N ASP A 78 -7.17 -9.39 -0.66
CA ASP A 78 -6.46 -8.51 0.25
C ASP A 78 -4.97 -8.51 -0.10
N LEU A 79 -4.46 -7.39 -0.59
CA LEU A 79 -3.08 -7.22 -1.05
C LEU A 79 -2.21 -6.66 0.08
N GLY A 80 -1.41 -7.51 0.71
CA GLY A 80 -0.63 -7.18 1.90
C GLY A 80 -1.50 -7.22 3.16
N CYS A 81 -2.07 -8.38 3.44
CA CYS A 81 -3.06 -8.58 4.50
C CYS A 81 -2.49 -8.41 5.93
N GLY A 82 -1.15 -8.41 6.09
CA GLY A 82 -0.50 -8.35 7.39
C GLY A 82 -0.99 -9.47 8.32
N THR A 83 -1.46 -9.10 9.50
CA THR A 83 -1.99 -10.03 10.53
C THR A 83 -3.47 -10.40 10.33
N GLY A 84 -4.10 -10.00 9.23
CA GLY A 84 -5.45 -10.40 8.85
C GLY A 84 -6.59 -9.65 9.54
N LEU A 85 -6.34 -8.49 10.15
CA LEU A 85 -7.40 -7.69 10.79
C LEU A 85 -8.50 -7.29 9.81
N ASP A 86 -8.12 -6.83 8.61
CA ASP A 86 -9.08 -6.42 7.59
C ASP A 86 -9.76 -7.64 6.95
N ALA A 87 -8.98 -8.70 6.63
CA ALA A 87 -9.50 -9.93 6.05
C ALA A 87 -10.58 -10.58 6.93
N VAL A 88 -10.30 -10.73 8.22
CA VAL A 88 -11.24 -11.35 9.18
C VAL A 88 -12.49 -10.49 9.34
N ARG A 89 -12.33 -9.15 9.46
CA ARG A 89 -13.50 -8.25 9.52
C ARG A 89 -14.40 -8.39 8.29
N MET A 90 -13.81 -8.40 7.09
CA MET A 90 -14.60 -8.54 5.86
C MET A 90 -15.27 -9.92 5.78
N ALA A 91 -14.59 -10.97 6.23
CA ALA A 91 -15.18 -12.31 6.30
C ALA A 91 -16.34 -12.39 7.30
N GLN A 92 -16.25 -11.72 8.46
CA GLN A 92 -17.35 -11.59 9.45
C GLN A 92 -18.59 -10.90 8.84
N LEU A 93 -18.41 -10.02 7.86
CA LEU A 93 -19.49 -9.39 7.10
C LEU A 93 -20.01 -10.25 5.94
N GLY A 94 -19.51 -11.47 5.80
CA GLY A 94 -20.00 -12.46 4.84
C GLY A 94 -19.26 -12.49 3.52
N HIS A 95 -18.13 -11.78 3.36
CA HIS A 95 -17.28 -11.84 2.16
C HIS A 95 -16.38 -13.07 2.16
N TYR A 96 -15.87 -13.44 0.98
CA TYR A 96 -14.84 -14.46 0.78
C TYR A 96 -13.52 -13.77 0.44
N ILE A 97 -12.48 -13.99 1.24
CA ILE A 97 -11.23 -13.25 1.16
C ILE A 97 -10.07 -14.18 0.80
N THR A 98 -9.39 -13.87 -0.30
CA THR A 98 -8.06 -14.38 -0.59
C THR A 98 -7.05 -13.35 -0.06
N ALA A 99 -6.48 -13.63 1.09
CA ALA A 99 -5.56 -12.73 1.79
C ALA A 99 -4.12 -13.07 1.39
N THR A 100 -3.41 -12.11 0.79
CA THR A 100 -2.04 -12.31 0.31
C THR A 100 -1.06 -11.40 1.05
N ASP A 101 0.12 -11.92 1.40
CA ASP A 101 1.21 -11.12 1.96
C ASP A 101 2.56 -11.70 1.54
N TRP A 102 3.56 -10.83 1.38
CA TRP A 102 4.93 -11.24 1.07
C TRP A 102 5.62 -11.92 2.26
N SER A 103 5.25 -11.58 3.50
CA SER A 103 5.76 -12.16 4.73
C SER A 103 5.03 -13.47 5.08
N PRO A 104 5.70 -14.62 5.08
CA PRO A 104 5.11 -15.88 5.55
C PRO A 104 4.63 -15.82 7.00
N GLN A 105 5.29 -15.02 7.86
CA GLN A 105 4.88 -14.86 9.24
C GLN A 105 3.57 -14.07 9.36
N MET A 106 3.36 -13.05 8.53
CA MET A 106 2.08 -12.33 8.45
C MET A 106 0.95 -13.25 7.96
N VAL A 107 1.21 -14.06 6.92
CA VAL A 107 0.25 -15.05 6.42
C VAL A 107 -0.12 -16.05 7.50
N LYS A 108 0.86 -16.54 8.25
CA LYS A 108 0.60 -17.44 9.39
C LYS A 108 -0.31 -16.78 10.43
N ARG A 109 -0.05 -15.50 10.78
CA ARG A 109 -0.90 -14.74 11.70
C ARG A 109 -2.33 -14.57 11.18
N THR A 110 -2.49 -14.32 9.88
CA THR A 110 -3.81 -14.24 9.24
C THR A 110 -4.54 -15.58 9.32
N SER A 111 -3.87 -16.70 9.02
CA SER A 111 -4.45 -18.04 9.16
C SER A 111 -4.85 -18.35 10.59
N ASP A 112 -3.93 -18.12 11.56
CA ASP A 112 -4.19 -18.36 12.99
C ASP A 112 -5.38 -17.50 13.49
N ARG A 113 -5.56 -16.28 12.97
CA ARG A 113 -6.69 -15.40 13.27
C ARG A 113 -7.99 -15.92 12.69
N ALA A 114 -7.98 -16.33 11.41
CA ALA A 114 -9.15 -16.89 10.75
C ALA A 114 -9.63 -18.17 11.44
N GLU A 115 -8.72 -19.03 11.90
CA GLU A 115 -9.03 -20.23 12.66
C GLU A 115 -9.69 -19.91 14.01
N ARG A 116 -9.10 -18.98 14.78
CA ARG A 116 -9.67 -18.54 16.08
C ARG A 116 -11.07 -17.97 15.95
N GLU A 117 -11.32 -17.24 14.87
CA GLU A 117 -12.62 -16.63 14.57
C GLU A 117 -13.58 -17.59 13.84
N ARG A 118 -13.16 -18.84 13.55
CA ARG A 118 -13.93 -19.85 12.81
C ARG A 118 -14.36 -19.41 11.42
N LEU A 119 -13.45 -18.76 10.69
CA LEU A 119 -13.67 -18.19 9.35
C LEU A 119 -12.78 -18.83 8.28
N THR A 120 -12.29 -20.05 8.51
CA THR A 120 -11.41 -20.76 7.57
C THR A 120 -12.09 -21.15 6.25
N ASP A 121 -13.41 -21.17 6.23
CA ASP A 121 -14.23 -21.34 5.02
C ASP A 121 -14.35 -20.04 4.19
N ARG A 122 -13.99 -18.89 4.77
CA ARG A 122 -14.12 -17.56 4.15
C ARG A 122 -12.80 -16.83 3.94
N VAL A 123 -11.76 -17.17 4.67
CA VAL A 123 -10.44 -16.54 4.57
C VAL A 123 -9.42 -17.59 4.17
N GLN A 124 -8.85 -17.42 2.98
CA GLN A 124 -7.70 -18.18 2.50
C GLN A 124 -6.46 -17.27 2.54
N ALA A 125 -5.48 -17.58 3.37
CA ALA A 125 -4.23 -16.82 3.46
C ALA A 125 -3.13 -17.50 2.64
N ILE A 126 -2.42 -16.73 1.81
CA ILE A 126 -1.42 -17.22 0.86
C ILE A 126 -0.16 -16.35 0.94
N ALA A 127 1.01 -17.00 1.10
CA ALA A 127 2.31 -16.32 1.04
C ALA A 127 2.63 -15.92 -0.42
N LEU A 128 2.17 -14.73 -0.81
CA LEU A 128 2.27 -14.19 -2.17
C LEU A 128 2.35 -12.67 -2.10
N GLY A 129 3.44 -12.11 -2.57
CA GLY A 129 3.59 -10.65 -2.65
C GLY A 129 2.72 -10.06 -3.77
N ALA A 130 2.31 -8.79 -3.62
CA ALA A 130 1.54 -8.10 -4.67
C ALA A 130 2.30 -8.01 -6.02
N HIS A 131 3.61 -8.17 -6.04
CA HIS A 131 4.44 -8.28 -7.24
C HIS A 131 4.45 -9.68 -7.86
N GLN A 132 3.74 -10.65 -7.28
CA GLN A 132 3.68 -12.05 -7.73
C GLN A 132 2.25 -12.49 -8.04
N LEU A 133 1.31 -11.56 -8.21
CA LEU A 133 -0.12 -11.86 -8.42
C LEU A 133 -0.39 -12.72 -9.65
N SER A 134 0.56 -12.85 -10.59
CA SER A 134 0.48 -13.82 -11.69
C SER A 134 0.39 -15.27 -11.20
N GLY A 135 0.88 -15.55 -9.98
CA GLY A 135 0.73 -16.86 -9.32
C GLY A 135 -0.62 -17.11 -8.67
N LEU A 136 -1.54 -16.13 -8.69
CA LEU A 136 -2.90 -16.31 -8.18
C LEU A 136 -3.85 -16.71 -9.33
N ASP A 137 -4.49 -17.85 -9.16
CA ASP A 137 -5.51 -18.34 -10.11
C ASP A 137 -6.81 -17.55 -10.00
N GLY A 138 -7.66 -17.67 -11.01
CA GLY A 138 -9.01 -17.13 -10.99
C GLY A 138 -9.20 -15.86 -11.81
N GLU A 139 -8.89 -15.92 -13.12
CA GLU A 139 -9.20 -14.83 -14.06
C GLU A 139 -10.69 -14.46 -14.02
N GLY A 140 -10.98 -13.17 -13.82
CA GLY A 140 -12.34 -12.67 -13.70
C GLY A 140 -13.16 -13.28 -12.55
N ALA A 141 -12.50 -13.79 -11.49
CA ALA A 141 -13.17 -14.48 -10.39
C ALA A 141 -13.54 -13.57 -9.23
N TYR A 142 -12.90 -12.40 -9.10
CA TYR A 142 -13.03 -11.53 -7.94
C TYR A 142 -13.90 -10.30 -8.25
N ASP A 143 -14.71 -9.91 -7.28
CA ASP A 143 -15.53 -8.68 -7.33
C ASP A 143 -14.68 -7.43 -7.06
N GLY A 144 -13.53 -7.59 -6.42
CA GLY A 144 -12.59 -6.51 -6.17
C GLY A 144 -11.33 -6.94 -5.44
N ALA A 145 -10.45 -5.94 -5.24
CA ALA A 145 -9.29 -6.09 -4.39
C ALA A 145 -9.09 -4.83 -3.53
N TYR A 146 -8.47 -5.01 -2.38
CA TYR A 146 -8.14 -3.91 -1.50
C TYR A 146 -6.72 -4.07 -0.91
N SER A 147 -6.16 -2.95 -0.47
CA SER A 147 -4.86 -2.90 0.22
C SER A 147 -4.89 -1.77 1.24
N ASN A 148 -4.55 -2.04 2.49
CA ASN A 148 -4.67 -1.07 3.57
C ASN A 148 -3.32 -0.78 4.23
N LEU A 149 -3.09 0.51 4.58
CA LEU A 149 -1.91 1.01 5.32
C LEU A 149 -0.58 0.84 4.58
N GLY A 150 -0.60 0.85 3.25
CA GLY A 150 0.59 1.07 2.43
C GLY A 150 1.42 -0.12 1.96
N PRO A 151 0.96 -1.38 1.91
CA PRO A 151 1.75 -2.47 1.34
C PRO A 151 2.21 -2.20 -0.10
N LEU A 152 1.37 -1.51 -0.89
CA LEU A 152 1.69 -1.15 -2.28
C LEU A 152 2.81 -0.10 -2.42
N ASN A 153 3.23 0.52 -1.33
CA ASN A 153 4.42 1.38 -1.32
C ASN A 153 5.73 0.59 -1.36
N CYS A 154 5.67 -0.72 -1.11
CA CYS A 154 6.84 -1.61 -1.06
C CYS A 154 6.98 -2.51 -2.30
N VAL A 155 6.06 -2.40 -3.28
CA VAL A 155 6.12 -3.20 -4.49
C VAL A 155 7.07 -2.61 -5.52
N PRO A 156 7.74 -3.44 -6.33
CA PRO A 156 8.69 -2.97 -7.35
C PRO A 156 8.03 -2.17 -8.46
N ASP A 157 6.92 -2.67 -9.01
CA ASP A 157 6.20 -2.05 -10.12
C ASP A 157 4.69 -2.14 -9.89
N LEU A 158 4.02 -0.98 -9.91
CA LEU A 158 2.58 -0.88 -9.81
C LEU A 158 1.86 -1.21 -11.13
N ALA A 159 2.55 -1.13 -12.27
CA ALA A 159 1.94 -1.48 -13.56
C ALA A 159 1.66 -2.98 -13.64
N ASP A 160 2.58 -3.80 -13.14
CA ASP A 160 2.38 -5.25 -13.03
C ASP A 160 1.21 -5.57 -12.09
N VAL A 161 1.15 -4.91 -10.92
CA VAL A 161 0.01 -5.05 -9.98
C VAL A 161 -1.30 -4.64 -10.66
N SER A 162 -1.32 -3.56 -11.42
CA SER A 162 -2.49 -3.08 -12.16
C SER A 162 -2.97 -4.09 -13.20
N CYS A 163 -2.05 -4.63 -13.99
CA CYS A 163 -2.33 -5.64 -15.01
C CYS A 163 -2.93 -6.91 -14.38
N GLU A 164 -2.31 -7.41 -13.31
CA GLU A 164 -2.77 -8.61 -12.61
C GLU A 164 -4.11 -8.39 -11.89
N CYS A 165 -4.32 -7.25 -11.25
CA CYS A 165 -5.63 -6.89 -10.73
C CYS A 165 -6.68 -6.85 -11.84
N ALA A 166 -6.34 -6.32 -13.03
CA ALA A 166 -7.27 -6.31 -14.16
C ALA A 166 -7.57 -7.73 -14.66
N ARG A 167 -6.61 -8.65 -14.64
CA ARG A 167 -6.82 -10.06 -14.95
C ARG A 167 -7.76 -10.74 -13.96
N LEU A 168 -7.51 -10.56 -12.68
CA LEU A 168 -8.22 -11.23 -11.57
C LEU A 168 -9.66 -10.74 -11.39
N LEU A 169 -9.92 -9.45 -11.61
CA LEU A 169 -11.22 -8.87 -11.33
C LEU A 169 -12.23 -9.09 -12.47
N LYS A 170 -13.47 -9.24 -12.09
CA LYS A 170 -14.64 -9.20 -13.02
C LYS A 170 -14.70 -7.83 -13.71
N PRO A 171 -15.33 -7.72 -14.89
CA PRO A 171 -15.69 -6.41 -15.46
C PRO A 171 -16.46 -5.57 -14.43
N GLY A 172 -16.10 -4.30 -14.29
CA GLY A 172 -16.67 -3.41 -13.28
C GLY A 172 -16.24 -3.68 -11.83
N GLY A 173 -15.31 -4.62 -11.59
CA GLY A 173 -14.73 -4.87 -10.28
C GLY A 173 -13.98 -3.66 -9.75
N ALA A 174 -13.95 -3.46 -8.43
CA ALA A 174 -13.39 -2.28 -7.80
C ALA A 174 -12.06 -2.54 -7.10
N LEU A 175 -11.22 -1.50 -7.04
CA LEU A 175 -10.01 -1.44 -6.21
C LEU A 175 -10.19 -0.36 -5.14
N VAL A 176 -9.90 -0.69 -3.88
CA VAL A 176 -9.91 0.26 -2.76
C VAL A 176 -8.57 0.17 -2.04
N PHE A 177 -7.75 1.20 -2.16
CA PHE A 177 -6.40 1.21 -1.62
C PHE A 177 -6.15 2.39 -0.71
N THR A 178 -5.40 2.19 0.39
CA THR A 178 -4.74 3.25 1.12
C THR A 178 -3.24 3.19 0.88
N VAL A 179 -2.64 4.33 0.58
CA VAL A 179 -1.26 4.45 0.10
C VAL A 179 -0.54 5.54 0.88
N ILE A 180 0.71 5.30 1.28
CA ILE A 180 1.52 6.31 1.96
C ILE A 180 1.83 7.44 0.99
N GLY A 181 1.37 8.64 1.34
CA GLY A 181 1.45 9.84 0.53
C GLY A 181 2.82 10.51 0.57
N ARG A 182 3.14 11.23 -0.51
CA ARG A 182 4.38 12.02 -0.61
C ARG A 182 4.32 13.30 0.20
N PHE A 183 3.17 13.92 0.34
CA PHE A 183 3.01 15.22 0.97
C PHE A 183 2.25 15.11 2.29
N CYS A 184 2.99 15.04 3.41
CA CYS A 184 2.44 15.02 4.76
C CYS A 184 2.76 16.33 5.49
N PRO A 185 1.81 17.25 5.66
CA PRO A 185 2.03 18.54 6.32
C PRO A 185 2.56 18.39 7.75
N TRP A 186 2.03 17.42 8.51
CA TRP A 186 2.47 17.12 9.87
C TRP A 186 3.94 16.72 9.95
N GLU A 187 4.39 15.84 9.06
CA GLU A 187 5.76 15.38 9.02
C GLU A 187 6.72 16.52 8.66
N ILE A 188 6.32 17.32 7.67
CA ILE A 188 7.07 18.52 7.27
C ILE A 188 7.21 19.47 8.45
N ALA A 189 6.11 19.84 9.12
CA ALA A 189 6.12 20.74 10.27
C ALA A 189 6.94 20.17 11.44
N HIS A 190 6.81 18.87 11.72
CA HIS A 190 7.55 18.19 12.78
C HIS A 190 9.07 18.25 12.55
N TYR A 191 9.54 17.90 11.35
CA TYR A 191 10.98 17.91 11.06
C TYR A 191 11.55 19.33 10.87
N LEU A 192 10.77 20.28 10.36
CA LEU A 192 11.16 21.69 10.31
C LEU A 192 11.39 22.26 11.72
N ARG A 193 10.46 21.97 12.65
CA ARG A 193 10.61 22.38 14.06
C ARG A 193 11.87 21.80 14.71
N GLN A 194 12.26 20.58 14.33
CA GLN A 194 13.48 19.91 14.80
C GLN A 194 14.75 20.32 14.03
N ARG A 195 14.65 21.21 13.03
CA ARG A 195 15.73 21.61 12.12
C ARG A 195 16.36 20.43 11.36
N ARG A 196 15.60 19.35 11.13
CA ARG A 196 16.04 18.13 10.45
C ARG A 196 15.69 18.17 8.96
N TRP A 197 16.27 19.12 8.23
CA TRP A 197 15.99 19.41 6.80
C TRP A 197 16.12 18.19 5.88
N ALA A 198 17.09 17.33 6.15
CA ALA A 198 17.28 16.11 5.36
C ALA A 198 16.05 15.19 5.46
N ARG A 199 15.40 15.11 6.64
CA ARG A 199 14.20 14.28 6.84
C ARG A 199 12.97 14.85 6.12
N VAL A 200 12.83 16.17 6.05
CA VAL A 200 11.74 16.81 5.29
C VAL A 200 11.74 16.37 3.82
N LYS A 201 12.92 16.16 3.24
CA LYS A 201 13.06 15.81 1.82
C LYS A 201 12.83 14.33 1.50
N VAL A 202 12.78 13.43 2.49
CA VAL A 202 12.74 11.98 2.27
C VAL A 202 11.53 11.57 1.43
N ARG A 203 10.32 12.04 1.76
CA ARG A 203 9.10 11.72 1.01
C ARG A 203 9.07 12.30 -0.40
N PHE A 204 9.87 13.34 -0.68
CA PHE A 204 9.94 13.95 -2.00
C PHE A 204 10.93 13.24 -2.95
N ALA A 205 11.67 12.25 -2.45
CA ALA A 205 12.49 11.40 -3.29
C ALA A 205 11.60 10.63 -4.27
N ARG A 206 11.87 10.79 -5.58
CA ARG A 206 11.17 10.04 -6.63
C ARG A 206 11.83 8.70 -6.89
N LYS A 207 12.20 8.01 -5.82
CA LYS A 207 12.86 6.70 -5.84
C LYS A 207 12.51 5.97 -4.56
N VAL A 208 12.75 4.67 -4.53
CA VAL A 208 12.65 3.85 -3.33
C VAL A 208 13.64 4.36 -2.29
N VAL A 209 13.19 4.50 -1.06
CA VAL A 209 13.99 4.96 0.07
C VAL A 209 13.96 3.94 1.21
N PRO A 210 15.08 3.77 1.96
CA PRO A 210 15.11 2.89 3.11
C PRO A 210 14.40 3.53 4.31
N VAL A 211 13.52 2.76 4.94
CA VAL A 211 12.85 3.10 6.19
C VAL A 211 13.19 2.04 7.23
N SER A 212 13.64 2.45 8.40
CA SER A 212 14.00 1.51 9.48
C SER A 212 12.75 1.02 10.20
N MET A 213 12.66 -0.30 10.39
CA MET A 213 11.67 -0.97 11.23
C MET A 213 12.34 -2.11 12.00
N ASN A 214 12.34 -2.04 13.33
CA ASN A 214 12.87 -3.09 14.22
C ASN A 214 14.26 -3.62 13.79
N GLN A 215 15.24 -2.72 13.58
CA GLN A 215 16.60 -3.01 13.10
C GLN A 215 16.71 -3.56 11.67
N HIS A 216 15.60 -3.75 10.98
CA HIS A 216 15.54 -4.11 9.57
C HIS A 216 15.21 -2.90 8.70
N THR A 217 15.33 -3.07 7.40
CA THR A 217 15.04 -2.02 6.41
C THR A 217 13.82 -2.40 5.57
N ILE A 218 12.86 -1.48 5.52
CA ILE A 218 11.76 -1.52 4.55
C ILE A 218 12.13 -0.59 3.40
N TRP A 219 12.00 -1.06 2.19
CA TRP A 219 12.20 -0.25 0.99
C TRP A 219 10.84 0.29 0.52
N THR A 220 10.67 1.61 0.63
CA THR A 220 9.39 2.27 0.46
C THR A 220 9.45 3.33 -0.63
N HIS A 221 8.44 3.39 -1.50
CA HIS A 221 8.21 4.47 -2.44
C HIS A 221 7.03 5.33 -1.98
N TYR A 222 7.24 6.63 -1.86
CA TYR A 222 6.17 7.58 -1.50
C TYR A 222 5.52 8.13 -2.76
N TYR A 223 4.22 7.90 -2.92
CA TYR A 223 3.49 8.29 -4.12
C TYR A 223 2.72 9.60 -3.96
N GLY A 224 2.66 10.39 -5.04
CA GLY A 224 1.58 11.36 -5.20
C GLY A 224 0.34 10.64 -5.76
N PRO A 225 -0.91 11.09 -5.45
CA PRO A 225 -2.12 10.40 -5.91
C PRO A 225 -2.21 10.24 -7.43
N ARG A 226 -1.83 11.26 -8.19
CA ARG A 226 -1.82 11.19 -9.67
C ARG A 226 -0.76 10.24 -10.21
N GLU A 227 0.39 10.19 -9.58
CA GLU A 227 1.49 9.30 -9.95
C GLU A 227 1.09 7.84 -9.72
N PHE A 228 0.50 7.55 -8.55
CA PHE A 228 -0.04 6.23 -8.23
C PHE A 228 -1.12 5.81 -9.24
N TYR A 229 -2.09 6.68 -9.49
CA TYR A 229 -3.19 6.39 -10.42
C TYR A 229 -2.73 6.10 -11.84
N ARG A 230 -1.68 6.76 -12.34
CA ARG A 230 -1.15 6.52 -13.71
C ARG A 230 -0.80 5.06 -13.99
N ALA A 231 -0.35 4.31 -12.98
CA ALA A 231 -0.07 2.89 -13.14
C ALA A 231 -1.36 2.06 -13.35
N PHE A 232 -2.50 2.53 -12.85
CA PHE A 232 -3.78 1.85 -12.93
C PHE A 232 -4.68 2.38 -14.06
N GLU A 233 -4.42 3.58 -14.56
CA GLU A 233 -5.23 4.26 -15.57
C GLU A 233 -5.48 3.44 -16.84
N PRO A 234 -4.55 2.59 -17.35
CA PRO A 234 -4.81 1.76 -18.52
C PRO A 234 -5.98 0.79 -18.35
N HIS A 235 -6.20 0.30 -17.15
CA HIS A 235 -7.20 -0.74 -16.85
C HIS A 235 -8.37 -0.26 -16.00
N PHE A 236 -8.18 0.83 -15.24
CA PHE A 236 -9.13 1.29 -14.23
C PHE A 236 -9.48 2.76 -14.39
N ALA A 237 -10.76 3.09 -14.22
CA ALA A 237 -11.23 4.46 -14.08
C ALA A 237 -11.18 4.91 -12.63
N LEU A 238 -10.69 6.13 -12.38
CA LEU A 238 -10.70 6.74 -11.06
C LEU A 238 -12.13 7.14 -10.68
N GLU A 239 -12.65 6.61 -9.57
CA GLU A 239 -13.96 7.00 -9.04
C GLU A 239 -13.82 8.02 -7.92
N HIS A 240 -12.90 7.77 -6.99
CA HIS A 240 -12.72 8.64 -5.83
C HIS A 240 -11.30 8.62 -5.31
N PHE A 241 -10.85 9.73 -4.74
CA PHE A 241 -9.70 9.74 -3.83
C PHE A 241 -9.78 10.88 -2.82
N ARG A 242 -9.16 10.65 -1.66
CA ARG A 242 -9.10 11.60 -0.55
C ARG A 242 -7.83 11.44 0.26
N GLY A 243 -7.40 12.50 0.93
CA GLY A 243 -6.33 12.42 1.91
C GLY A 243 -6.77 11.71 3.19
N LEU A 244 -5.81 11.13 3.91
CA LEU A 244 -5.97 10.58 5.25
C LEU A 244 -4.90 11.18 6.17
N CYS A 245 -5.27 11.53 7.39
CA CYS A 245 -4.40 12.24 8.33
C CYS A 245 -3.84 13.54 7.72
N VAL A 246 -4.73 14.38 7.18
CA VAL A 246 -4.40 15.72 6.67
C VAL A 246 -4.30 16.71 7.84
N PHE A 247 -5.37 16.79 8.64
CA PHE A 247 -5.49 17.61 9.84
C PHE A 247 -5.28 16.80 11.11
N ALA A 248 -5.73 15.54 11.15
CA ALA A 248 -5.40 14.62 12.22
C ALA A 248 -3.91 14.24 12.16
N PRO A 249 -3.26 13.99 13.31
CA PRO A 249 -1.86 13.60 13.34
C PRO A 249 -1.65 12.24 12.70
N PRO A 250 -0.47 12.00 12.06
CA PRO A 250 -0.11 10.71 11.52
C PRO A 250 0.20 9.68 12.62
N PRO A 251 0.14 8.37 12.32
CA PRO A 251 0.21 7.26 13.28
C PRO A 251 1.41 7.24 14.23
N TYR A 252 2.52 7.87 13.86
CA TYR A 252 3.73 7.95 14.70
C TYR A 252 3.75 9.12 15.68
N LEU A 253 2.73 9.99 15.67
CA LEU A 253 2.56 11.11 16.60
C LEU A 253 1.48 10.81 17.67
N THR A 254 1.51 9.61 18.24
CA THR A 254 0.54 9.14 19.26
C THR A 254 0.43 10.07 20.46
N TRP A 255 1.53 10.72 20.85
CA TRP A 255 1.52 11.69 21.94
C TRP A 255 0.50 12.82 21.76
N VAL A 256 0.13 13.15 20.52
CA VAL A 256 -0.88 14.18 20.23
C VAL A 256 -2.26 13.69 20.61
N SER A 257 -2.63 12.47 20.23
CA SER A 257 -3.93 11.87 20.59
C SER A 257 -4.01 11.58 22.09
N GLU A 258 -2.94 11.07 22.69
CA GLU A 258 -2.85 10.80 24.14
C GLU A 258 -2.99 12.07 24.99
N ARG A 259 -2.30 13.14 24.59
CA ARG A 259 -2.28 14.41 25.35
C ARG A 259 -3.52 15.27 25.09
N TYR A 260 -4.07 15.20 23.88
CA TYR A 260 -5.16 16.06 23.41
C TYR A 260 -6.28 15.28 22.71
N PRO A 261 -6.94 14.29 23.37
CA PRO A 261 -7.88 13.39 22.70
C PRO A 261 -9.07 14.11 22.07
N ARG A 262 -9.60 15.18 22.76
CA ARG A 262 -10.71 15.98 22.21
C ARG A 262 -10.32 16.75 20.94
N TRP A 263 -9.07 17.20 20.83
CA TRP A 263 -8.55 17.84 19.62
C TRP A 263 -8.37 16.83 18.51
N HIS A 264 -7.80 15.68 18.82
CA HIS A 264 -7.66 14.59 17.87
C HIS A 264 -9.01 14.22 17.23
N GLU A 265 -10.04 13.99 18.04
CA GLU A 265 -11.40 13.68 17.56
C GLU A 265 -11.99 14.78 16.67
N ARG A 266 -11.77 16.07 17.02
CA ARG A 266 -12.22 17.20 16.19
C ARG A 266 -11.49 17.26 14.85
N LEU A 267 -10.17 17.06 14.85
CA LEU A 267 -9.35 17.07 13.65
C LEU A 267 -9.70 15.87 12.74
N TRP A 268 -9.96 14.70 13.33
CA TRP A 268 -10.40 13.53 12.59
C TRP A 268 -11.78 13.73 11.95
N ARG A 269 -12.72 14.34 12.68
CA ARG A 269 -14.03 14.73 12.12
C ARG A 269 -13.89 15.75 10.99
N LEU A 270 -12.94 16.67 11.09
CA LEU A 270 -12.62 17.61 10.01
C LEU A 270 -12.07 16.88 8.79
N ASP A 271 -11.10 15.99 8.97
CA ASP A 271 -10.56 15.15 7.89
C ASP A 271 -11.68 14.42 7.14
N ARG A 272 -12.58 13.78 7.86
CA ARG A 272 -13.71 13.06 7.25
C ARG A 272 -14.61 13.96 6.40
N ARG A 273 -14.70 15.26 6.69
CA ARG A 273 -15.53 16.21 5.95
C ARG A 273 -14.85 16.81 4.74
N VAL A 274 -13.57 17.18 4.86
CA VAL A 274 -12.92 18.04 3.88
C VAL A 274 -11.76 17.42 3.14
N SER A 275 -11.20 16.29 3.57
CA SER A 275 -10.03 15.69 2.94
C SER A 275 -10.26 15.17 1.50
N GLY A 276 -11.52 15.14 1.04
CA GLY A 276 -11.88 14.89 -0.36
C GLY A 276 -11.90 16.14 -1.25
N TRP A 277 -11.73 17.35 -0.69
CA TRP A 277 -11.77 18.58 -1.50
C TRP A 277 -10.56 18.68 -2.44
N PRO A 278 -10.74 19.25 -3.66
CA PRO A 278 -9.72 19.24 -4.71
C PRO A 278 -8.34 19.74 -4.28
N VAL A 279 -8.26 20.74 -3.40
CA VAL A 279 -6.98 21.30 -2.92
C VAL A 279 -6.33 20.42 -1.86
N ILE A 280 -7.11 19.72 -1.05
CA ILE A 280 -6.67 19.03 0.18
C ILE A 280 -6.45 17.54 -0.07
N ARG A 281 -7.22 16.93 -0.96
CA ARG A 281 -7.27 15.47 -1.18
C ARG A 281 -5.92 14.82 -1.55
N GLY A 282 -4.95 15.60 -2.02
CA GLY A 282 -3.58 15.14 -2.31
C GLY A 282 -2.61 15.28 -1.14
N MET A 283 -3.08 15.79 0.01
CA MET A 283 -2.30 15.97 1.23
C MET A 283 -2.64 14.88 2.23
N GLY A 284 -1.76 14.69 3.22
CA GLY A 284 -1.96 13.73 4.31
C GLY A 284 -0.83 12.72 4.40
N ASP A 285 -0.82 11.99 5.49
CA ASP A 285 0.13 10.90 5.69
C ASP A 285 -0.11 9.77 4.69
N HIS A 286 -1.39 9.47 4.46
CA HIS A 286 -1.85 8.55 3.44
C HIS A 286 -2.90 9.22 2.55
N PHE A 287 -3.24 8.56 1.45
CA PHE A 287 -4.47 8.83 0.70
C PHE A 287 -5.21 7.52 0.44
N LEU A 288 -6.53 7.62 0.37
CA LEU A 288 -7.41 6.54 -0.05
C LEU A 288 -7.84 6.80 -1.50
N ILE A 289 -7.80 5.75 -2.31
CA ILE A 289 -8.19 5.79 -3.72
C ILE A 289 -9.13 4.64 -4.05
N VAL A 290 -10.20 4.94 -4.79
CA VAL A 290 -11.17 3.97 -5.31
C VAL A 290 -11.13 4.04 -6.83
N MET A 291 -10.98 2.89 -7.46
CA MET A 291 -10.88 2.75 -8.91
C MET A 291 -11.76 1.59 -9.38
N ARG A 292 -12.31 1.67 -10.58
CA ARG A 292 -13.18 0.64 -11.15
C ARG A 292 -12.62 0.12 -12.47
N LYS A 293 -12.61 -1.21 -12.65
CA LYS A 293 -12.20 -1.86 -13.90
C LYS A 293 -13.10 -1.41 -15.04
N ARG A 294 -12.46 -1.02 -16.14
CA ARG A 294 -13.10 -0.56 -17.39
C ARG A 294 -13.75 -1.70 -18.16
#